data_8da09a580beba37df0c58582839e6c3b
#
_entry.id   8da09a580beba37df0c58582839e6c3b
#
_cell.length_a   1.000
_cell.length_b   1.000
_cell.length_c   1.000
_cell.angle_alpha   90.00
_cell.angle_beta   90.00
_cell.angle_gamma   90.00
#
_symmetry.space_group_name_H-M   'P 1'
#
loop_
_entity.id
_entity.type
_entity.pdbx_description
1 polymer ?
#
loop_
_entity_poly.entity_id
_entity_poly.type
_entity_poly.pdbx_seq_one_letter_code
_entity_poly.pdbx_strand_id
1 'polypeptide(L)'
;RDRSVSRGLGDVYKRQHGNRAPQFRHGGVVFAPKPRDYVIAVPKKVRRLAFKSALTSKLNDGDIIVVDELTLSEGKTKLMANVLKKLGAEKKALVVLPEKDENVVRATANLPQAMTTYVNTLNVYDILNAGKVVLTKAAVASVEEVYA
;
A
#
# COMPACT_ATOMS: atom_id res chain seq x y z
N ARG A 1 -4.62 25.36 -32.28
CA ARG A 1 -4.61 25.99 -33.60
C ARG A 1 -4.15 24.95 -34.60
N ASP A 2 -5.12 24.30 -35.29
CA ASP A 2 -4.83 23.41 -36.39
C ASP A 2 -4.21 24.22 -37.51
N ARG A 3 -2.94 23.99 -37.80
CA ARG A 3 -2.34 24.45 -39.04
C ARG A 3 -2.98 23.63 -40.16
N SER A 4 -3.95 24.18 -40.83
CA SER A 4 -4.42 23.68 -42.10
C SER A 4 -3.31 23.86 -43.11
N VAL A 5 -2.49 22.84 -43.30
CA VAL A 5 -1.57 22.76 -44.42
C VAL A 5 -2.42 22.65 -45.68
N SER A 6 -2.35 23.65 -46.56
CA SER A 6 -3.02 23.64 -47.86
C SER A 6 -2.65 22.36 -48.63
N ARG A 7 -3.62 21.49 -48.79
CA ARG A 7 -3.45 20.26 -49.60
C ARG A 7 -3.81 20.61 -51.04
N GLY A 8 -2.77 20.91 -51.82
CA GLY A 8 -2.94 21.16 -53.26
C GLY A 8 -3.65 20.00 -53.97
N LEU A 9 -4.51 20.35 -54.93
CA LEU A 9 -5.11 19.38 -55.84
C LEU A 9 -4.00 18.74 -56.70
N GLY A 10 -3.76 17.43 -56.51
CA GLY A 10 -2.73 16.71 -57.25
C GLY A 10 -1.48 16.29 -56.47
N ASP A 11 -1.46 16.52 -55.18
CA ASP A 11 -0.35 16.10 -54.32
C ASP A 11 -0.26 14.56 -54.22
N VAL A 12 0.88 14.01 -54.62
CA VAL A 12 1.20 12.58 -54.54
C VAL A 12 1.13 12.05 -53.09
N TYR A 13 1.27 12.93 -52.12
CA TYR A 13 1.32 12.61 -50.69
C TYR A 13 -0.02 12.71 -49.94
N LYS A 14 -1.14 12.95 -50.65
CA LYS A 14 -2.45 13.12 -50.03
C LYS A 14 -2.90 11.96 -49.13
N ARG A 15 -2.45 10.76 -49.38
CA ARG A 15 -2.78 9.54 -48.65
C ARG A 15 -1.63 8.99 -47.82
N GLN A 16 -0.56 9.77 -47.68
CA GLN A 16 0.55 9.38 -46.82
C GLN A 16 0.31 9.76 -45.39
N HIS A 17 0.91 8.98 -44.50
CA HIS A 17 0.89 9.27 -43.06
C HIS A 17 1.64 10.55 -42.75
N GLY A 18 1.02 11.45 -41.99
CA GLY A 18 1.73 12.64 -41.49
C GLY A 18 2.72 12.24 -40.39
N ASN A 19 3.67 13.12 -40.08
CA ASN A 19 4.70 12.92 -39.05
C ASN A 19 4.16 12.63 -37.62
N ARG A 20 2.88 12.84 -37.40
CA ARG A 20 2.21 12.58 -36.14
C ARG A 20 1.43 11.26 -36.11
N ALA A 21 1.60 10.41 -37.12
CA ALA A 21 0.94 9.10 -37.13
C ALA A 21 1.48 8.24 -35.98
N PRO A 22 0.66 7.36 -35.39
CA PRO A 22 1.01 6.57 -34.19
C PRO A 22 2.22 5.68 -34.35
N GLN A 23 2.57 5.29 -35.59
CA GLN A 23 3.72 4.45 -35.87
C GLN A 23 5.06 5.20 -35.80
N PHE A 24 5.04 6.53 -35.76
CA PHE A 24 6.26 7.32 -35.67
C PHE A 24 6.65 7.64 -34.24
N ARG A 25 7.95 7.76 -33.99
CA ARG A 25 8.46 8.27 -32.72
C ARG A 25 7.94 9.71 -32.51
N HIS A 26 7.38 9.98 -31.33
CA HIS A 26 6.62 11.22 -31.03
C HIS A 26 5.31 11.41 -31.83
N GLY A 27 4.78 10.35 -32.41
CA GLY A 27 3.44 10.32 -33.01
C GLY A 27 2.32 10.37 -31.97
N GLY A 28 1.07 10.39 -32.45
CA GLY A 28 -0.10 10.41 -31.59
C GLY A 28 -0.32 9.10 -30.84
N VAL A 29 -0.92 9.17 -29.64
CA VAL A 29 -1.33 8.00 -28.85
C VAL A 29 -2.71 7.55 -29.29
N VAL A 30 -2.82 6.31 -29.81
CA VAL A 30 -4.10 5.76 -30.30
C VAL A 30 -5.06 5.46 -29.15
N PHE A 31 -4.55 4.81 -28.12
CA PHE A 31 -5.31 4.49 -26.90
C PHE A 31 -4.75 5.25 -25.72
N ALA A 32 -5.12 6.52 -25.61
CA ALA A 32 -4.70 7.34 -24.49
C ALA A 32 -5.34 6.83 -23.18
N PRO A 33 -4.63 6.92 -22.03
CA PRO A 33 -5.20 6.60 -20.74
C PRO A 33 -6.40 7.51 -20.45
N LYS A 34 -7.53 6.91 -20.10
CA LYS A 34 -8.74 7.64 -19.67
C LYS A 34 -8.89 7.53 -18.16
N PRO A 35 -9.26 8.59 -17.46
CA PRO A 35 -9.62 8.51 -16.05
C PRO A 35 -10.72 7.45 -15.87
N ARG A 36 -10.50 6.51 -14.97
CA ARG A 36 -11.49 5.48 -14.62
C ARG A 36 -11.29 5.03 -13.19
N ASP A 37 -12.36 4.65 -12.55
CA ASP A 37 -12.30 4.06 -11.22
C ASP A 37 -11.98 2.57 -11.30
N TYR A 38 -11.00 2.14 -10.49
CA TYR A 38 -10.61 0.73 -10.35
C TYR A 38 -11.25 0.13 -9.10
N VAL A 39 -12.55 0.31 -8.94
CA VAL A 39 -13.28 -0.16 -7.78
C VAL A 39 -14.03 -1.44 -8.11
N ILE A 40 -13.74 -2.49 -7.34
CA ILE A 40 -14.49 -3.75 -7.39
C ILE A 40 -15.31 -3.88 -6.11
N ALA A 41 -16.62 -4.00 -6.25
CA ALA A 41 -17.51 -4.20 -5.12
C ALA A 41 -17.36 -5.63 -4.58
N VAL A 42 -16.76 -5.77 -3.40
CA VAL A 42 -16.60 -7.05 -2.71
C VAL A 42 -17.55 -7.11 -1.52
N PRO A 43 -18.36 -8.19 -1.37
CA PRO A 43 -19.24 -8.38 -0.22
C PRO A 43 -18.49 -8.34 1.12
N LYS A 44 -19.11 -7.79 2.17
CA LYS A 44 -18.49 -7.65 3.50
C LYS A 44 -17.99 -8.99 4.07
N LYS A 45 -18.76 -10.07 3.88
CA LYS A 45 -18.39 -11.43 4.33
C LYS A 45 -17.09 -11.92 3.70
N VAL A 46 -16.92 -11.66 2.39
CA VAL A 46 -15.70 -12.05 1.65
C VAL A 46 -14.48 -11.25 2.13
N ARG A 47 -14.63 -9.95 2.41
CA ARG A 47 -13.54 -9.14 2.99
C ARG A 47 -13.12 -9.63 4.36
N ARG A 48 -14.09 -9.97 5.24
CA ARG A 48 -13.78 -10.53 6.56
C ARG A 48 -13.07 -11.87 6.47
N LEU A 49 -13.51 -12.74 5.56
CA LEU A 49 -12.87 -14.03 5.33
C LEU A 49 -11.43 -13.85 4.84
N ALA A 50 -11.20 -12.95 3.87
CA ALA A 50 -9.85 -12.64 3.38
C ALA A 50 -8.93 -12.14 4.49
N PHE A 51 -9.43 -11.28 5.37
CA PHE A 51 -8.69 -10.76 6.51
C PHE A 51 -8.30 -11.87 7.49
N LYS A 52 -9.26 -12.71 7.89
CA LYS A 52 -9.02 -13.87 8.76
C LYS A 52 -8.00 -14.85 8.14
N SER A 53 -8.13 -15.13 6.85
CA SER A 53 -7.18 -15.99 6.11
C SER A 53 -5.76 -15.42 6.09
N ALA A 54 -5.61 -14.11 5.89
CA ALA A 54 -4.29 -13.46 5.90
C ALA A 54 -3.62 -13.55 7.27
N LEU A 55 -4.36 -13.31 8.35
CA LEU A 55 -3.83 -13.47 9.71
C LEU A 55 -3.49 -14.93 10.02
N THR A 56 -4.32 -15.88 9.61
CA THR A 56 -4.05 -17.30 9.79
C THR A 56 -2.77 -17.74 9.06
N SER A 57 -2.55 -17.26 7.83
CA SER A 57 -1.32 -17.52 7.09
C SER A 57 -0.10 -17.00 7.85
N LYS A 58 -0.15 -15.75 8.30
CA LYS A 58 0.93 -15.14 9.08
C LYS A 58 1.21 -15.84 10.41
N LEU A 59 0.16 -16.36 11.05
CA LEU A 59 0.29 -17.14 12.28
C LEU A 59 1.00 -18.47 12.02
N ASN A 60 0.61 -19.18 10.96
CA ASN A 60 1.21 -20.46 10.58
C ASN A 60 2.70 -20.31 10.19
N ASP A 61 3.03 -19.18 9.54
CA ASP A 61 4.41 -18.86 9.15
C ASP A 61 5.28 -18.41 10.36
N GLY A 62 4.67 -18.18 11.53
CA GLY A 62 5.37 -17.68 12.73
C GLY A 62 5.79 -16.21 12.63
N ASP A 63 5.13 -15.45 11.78
CA ASP A 63 5.45 -14.05 11.50
C ASP A 63 4.64 -13.06 12.38
N ILE A 64 3.83 -13.56 13.31
CA ILE A 64 3.09 -12.73 14.27
C ILE A 64 3.85 -12.68 15.59
N ILE A 65 4.09 -11.46 16.08
CA ILE A 65 4.71 -11.18 17.37
C ILE A 65 3.71 -10.40 18.21
N VAL A 66 3.34 -10.92 19.36
CA VAL A 66 2.49 -10.21 20.31
C VAL A 66 3.35 -9.66 21.44
N VAL A 67 3.20 -8.36 21.71
CA VAL A 67 3.88 -7.66 22.82
C VAL A 67 2.83 -7.18 23.82
N ASP A 68 3.14 -7.16 25.08
CA ASP A 68 2.22 -6.70 26.10
C ASP A 68 1.84 -5.23 25.89
N GLU A 69 2.86 -4.39 25.74
CA GLU A 69 2.71 -2.95 25.57
C GLU A 69 3.86 -2.40 24.71
N LEU A 70 3.57 -1.39 23.90
CA LEU A 70 4.55 -0.70 23.08
C LEU A 70 4.43 0.81 23.32
N THR A 71 5.12 1.29 24.32
CA THR A 71 5.19 2.72 24.66
C THR A 71 6.61 3.23 24.50
N LEU A 72 6.76 4.44 23.97
CA LEU A 72 8.05 5.12 23.83
C LEU A 72 8.03 6.42 24.62
N SER A 73 9.05 6.62 25.44
CA SER A 73 9.21 7.88 26.20
C SER A 73 9.40 9.10 25.30
N GLU A 74 10.02 8.89 24.14
CA GLU A 74 10.30 9.93 23.15
C GLU A 74 10.10 9.38 21.73
N GLY A 75 9.65 10.23 20.81
CA GLY A 75 9.46 9.90 19.39
C GLY A 75 10.76 9.80 18.59
N LYS A 76 11.77 9.09 19.11
CA LYS A 76 13.07 8.91 18.43
C LYS A 76 13.15 7.63 17.63
N THR A 77 13.54 7.73 16.37
CA THR A 77 13.70 6.60 15.45
C THR A 77 14.66 5.52 15.97
N LYS A 78 15.74 5.94 16.66
CA LYS A 78 16.75 5.03 17.24
C LYS A 78 16.12 4.08 18.27
N LEU A 79 15.19 4.56 19.09
CA LEU A 79 14.51 3.74 20.09
C LEU A 79 13.66 2.66 19.40
N MET A 80 12.86 3.06 18.41
CA MET A 80 12.02 2.13 17.65
C MET A 80 12.84 1.12 16.87
N ALA A 81 13.92 1.53 16.23
CA ALA A 81 14.84 0.62 15.54
C ALA A 81 15.44 -0.44 16.48
N ASN A 82 15.82 -0.05 17.69
CA ASN A 82 16.31 -0.98 18.70
C ASN A 82 15.23 -1.97 19.16
N VAL A 83 13.99 -1.52 19.31
CA VAL A 83 12.85 -2.39 19.66
C VAL A 83 12.62 -3.41 18.56
N LEU A 84 12.51 -2.98 17.30
CA LEU A 84 12.30 -3.86 16.15
C LEU A 84 13.45 -4.87 15.99
N LYS A 85 14.69 -4.45 16.24
CA LYS A 85 15.84 -5.33 16.23
C LYS A 85 15.75 -6.42 17.32
N LYS A 86 15.38 -6.06 18.54
CA LYS A 86 15.18 -7.02 19.64
C LYS A 86 14.08 -8.03 19.35
N LEU A 87 13.00 -7.59 18.67
CA LEU A 87 11.89 -8.45 18.23
C LEU A 87 12.23 -9.28 16.98
N GLY A 88 13.40 -9.07 16.37
CA GLY A 88 13.77 -9.73 15.12
C GLY A 88 12.91 -9.32 13.93
N ALA A 89 12.29 -8.14 13.98
CA ALA A 89 11.40 -7.60 12.96
C ALA A 89 12.08 -6.50 12.14
N GLU A 90 13.29 -6.78 11.64
CA GLU A 90 14.10 -5.80 10.92
C GLU A 90 13.62 -5.55 9.48
N LYS A 91 12.92 -6.51 8.89
CA LYS A 91 12.46 -6.43 7.49
C LYS A 91 10.94 -6.27 7.45
N LYS A 92 10.47 -5.15 6.88
CA LYS A 92 9.04 -4.90 6.64
C LYS A 92 8.15 -5.20 7.85
N ALA A 93 8.43 -4.57 8.99
CA ALA A 93 7.62 -4.72 10.19
C ALA A 93 6.32 -3.90 10.07
N LEU A 94 5.18 -4.53 10.31
CA LEU A 94 3.89 -3.87 10.47
C LEU A 94 3.55 -3.82 11.96
N VAL A 95 3.51 -2.63 12.53
CA VAL A 95 3.17 -2.40 13.93
C VAL A 95 1.72 -1.99 14.04
N VAL A 96 0.93 -2.81 14.71
CA VAL A 96 -0.51 -2.58 14.90
C VAL A 96 -0.78 -2.09 16.33
N LEU A 97 -1.33 -0.90 16.41
CA LEU A 97 -1.67 -0.25 17.68
C LEU A 97 -3.20 -0.23 17.87
N PRO A 98 -3.71 -0.30 19.10
CA PRO A 98 -5.13 -0.14 19.38
C PRO A 98 -5.58 1.29 19.10
N GLU A 99 -4.82 2.26 19.57
CA GLU A 99 -5.06 3.69 19.43
C GLU A 99 -3.81 4.43 18.92
N LYS A 100 -3.98 5.71 18.59
CA LYS A 100 -2.89 6.54 18.08
C LYS A 100 -1.94 6.94 19.21
N ASP A 101 -0.72 6.42 19.16
CA ASP A 101 0.42 6.92 19.96
C ASP A 101 1.32 7.78 19.06
N GLU A 102 1.38 9.08 19.37
CA GLU A 102 2.17 10.04 18.58
C GLU A 102 3.68 9.77 18.62
N ASN A 103 4.18 9.28 19.76
CA ASN A 103 5.60 8.97 19.92
C ASN A 103 6.00 7.78 19.04
N VAL A 104 5.21 6.71 19.06
CA VAL A 104 5.44 5.51 18.24
C VAL A 104 5.31 5.84 16.75
N VAL A 105 4.27 6.58 16.36
CA VAL A 105 4.09 7.00 14.95
C VAL A 105 5.24 7.84 14.45
N ARG A 106 5.66 8.86 15.23
CA ARG A 106 6.78 9.73 14.89
C ARG A 106 8.10 8.97 14.82
N ALA A 107 8.34 8.05 15.76
CA ALA A 107 9.54 7.22 15.79
C ALA A 107 9.63 6.24 14.59
N THR A 108 8.48 5.76 14.08
CA THR A 108 8.42 4.81 12.96
C THR A 108 8.43 5.50 11.61
N ALA A 109 7.87 6.70 11.49
CA ALA A 109 7.65 7.38 10.20
C ALA A 109 8.89 7.49 9.30
N ASN A 110 10.08 7.63 9.86
CA ASN A 110 11.34 7.73 9.11
C ASN A 110 12.03 6.37 8.86
N LEU A 111 11.43 5.27 9.30
CA LEU A 111 11.99 3.94 9.08
C LEU A 111 11.34 3.30 7.84
N PRO A 112 12.08 3.13 6.71
CA PRO A 112 11.50 2.57 5.49
C PRO A 112 11.10 1.11 5.62
N GLN A 113 11.58 0.44 6.66
CA GLN A 113 11.36 -0.97 6.94
C GLN A 113 10.20 -1.22 7.92
N ALA A 114 9.60 -0.16 8.44
CA ALA A 114 8.53 -0.28 9.44
C ALA A 114 7.34 0.61 9.08
N MET A 115 6.15 0.10 9.28
CA MET A 115 4.89 0.81 9.09
C MET A 115 4.04 0.67 10.34
N THR A 116 3.42 1.76 10.78
CA THR A 116 2.42 1.73 11.85
C THR A 116 1.02 1.81 11.27
N THR A 117 0.12 1.02 11.82
CA THR A 117 -1.30 1.03 11.47
C THR A 117 -2.15 0.87 12.73
N TYR A 118 -3.43 1.15 12.62
CA TYR A 118 -4.41 0.97 13.69
C TYR A 118 -5.38 -0.15 13.32
N VAL A 119 -6.02 -0.72 14.32
CA VAL A 119 -6.99 -1.81 14.09
C VAL A 119 -8.04 -1.44 13.05
N ASN A 120 -8.57 -0.21 13.09
CA ASN A 120 -9.61 0.25 12.15
C ASN A 120 -9.12 0.49 10.71
N THR A 121 -7.83 0.70 10.51
CA THR A 121 -7.22 0.96 9.19
C THR A 121 -6.45 -0.24 8.65
N LEU A 122 -6.39 -1.32 9.42
CA LEU A 122 -5.68 -2.54 9.04
C LEU A 122 -6.32 -3.17 7.80
N ASN A 123 -5.50 -3.49 6.81
CA ASN A 123 -5.94 -4.09 5.56
C ASN A 123 -5.16 -5.36 5.20
N VAL A 124 -5.73 -6.18 4.33
CA VAL A 124 -5.15 -7.46 3.91
C VAL A 124 -3.81 -7.28 3.19
N TYR A 125 -3.68 -6.22 2.40
CA TYR A 125 -2.46 -5.94 1.64
C TYR A 125 -1.27 -5.69 2.57
N ASP A 126 -1.44 -4.87 3.59
CA ASP A 126 -0.37 -4.54 4.54
C ASP A 126 0.05 -5.77 5.35
N ILE A 127 -0.90 -6.61 5.76
CA ILE A 127 -0.63 -7.87 6.47
C ILE A 127 0.22 -8.81 5.59
N LEU A 128 -0.16 -9.00 4.33
CA LEU A 128 0.56 -9.91 3.43
C LEU A 128 1.92 -9.37 3.00
N ASN A 129 2.03 -8.04 2.79
CA ASN A 129 3.27 -7.38 2.41
C ASN A 129 4.28 -7.27 3.57
N ALA A 130 3.81 -7.31 4.81
CA ALA A 130 4.67 -7.30 5.99
C ALA A 130 5.48 -8.59 6.09
N GLY A 131 6.75 -8.49 6.45
CA GLY A 131 7.56 -9.64 6.83
C GLY A 131 7.18 -10.14 8.21
N LYS A 132 7.00 -9.23 9.17
CA LYS A 132 6.49 -9.55 10.51
C LYS A 132 5.42 -8.57 10.95
N VAL A 133 4.41 -9.08 11.62
CA VAL A 133 3.31 -8.29 12.19
C VAL A 133 3.48 -8.25 13.71
N VAL A 134 3.67 -7.06 14.23
CA VAL A 134 3.82 -6.81 15.68
C VAL A 134 2.51 -6.24 16.20
N LEU A 135 1.84 -6.95 17.07
CA LEU A 135 0.57 -6.56 17.68
C LEU A 135 0.77 -6.30 19.17
N THR A 136 0.17 -5.26 19.69
CA THR A 136 0.03 -5.13 21.14
C THR A 136 -1.13 -6.01 21.64
N LYS A 137 -1.08 -6.47 22.88
CA LYS A 137 -2.15 -7.29 23.49
C LYS A 137 -3.51 -6.59 23.42
N ALA A 138 -3.54 -5.29 23.66
CA ALA A 138 -4.76 -4.48 23.50
C ALA A 138 -5.25 -4.44 22.04
N ALA A 139 -4.34 -4.38 21.06
CA ALA A 139 -4.71 -4.41 19.64
C ALA A 139 -5.31 -5.76 19.24
N VAL A 140 -4.82 -6.89 19.80
CA VAL A 140 -5.41 -8.22 19.55
C VAL A 140 -6.86 -8.26 20.03
N ALA A 141 -7.14 -7.80 21.26
CA ALA A 141 -8.49 -7.76 21.79
C ALA A 141 -9.43 -6.89 20.91
N SER A 142 -8.95 -5.73 20.48
CA SER A 142 -9.71 -4.86 19.57
C SER A 142 -9.93 -5.48 18.18
N VAL A 143 -8.97 -6.24 17.64
CA VAL A 143 -9.13 -6.97 16.37
C VAL A 143 -10.19 -8.06 16.51
N GLU A 144 -10.19 -8.79 17.61
CA GLU A 144 -11.23 -9.81 17.89
C GLU A 144 -12.61 -9.18 17.94
N GLU A 145 -12.77 -8.04 18.61
CA GLU A 145 -14.06 -7.34 18.70
C GLU A 145 -14.58 -6.87 17.34
N VAL A 146 -13.73 -6.31 16.50
CA VAL A 146 -14.12 -5.72 15.21
C VAL A 146 -14.35 -6.77 14.11
N TYR A 147 -13.60 -7.88 14.12
CA TYR A 147 -13.57 -8.85 13.01
C TYR A 147 -14.09 -10.25 13.39
N ALA A 148 -14.55 -10.45 14.62
CA ALA A 148 -15.13 -11.73 15.09
C ALA A 148 -16.36 -12.20 14.30
#